data_5a27b3916d14c0367db0575e61e1d824
#
_entry.id   5a27b3916d14c0367db0575e61e1d824
#
_cell.length_a   1.000
_cell.length_b   1.000
_cell.length_c   1.000
_cell.angle_alpha   90.00
_cell.angle_beta   90.00
_cell.angle_gamma   90.00
#
_symmetry.space_group_name_H-M   'P 1'
#
loop_
_entity.id
_entity.type
_entity.pdbx_description
1 polymer ?
#
loop_
_entity_poly.entity_id
_entity_poly.type
_entity_poly.pdbx_seq_one_letter_code
_entity_poly.pdbx_strand_id
1 'polypeptide(L)'
;MNNSVYLRELNLEDAQTLYKWRNDPKIWKFTKFRPLTEITLETETKWLKKVLSNKNEYRFAICLRENERYIGNIQLINLSDEDAELHLFIGETTLWGKGIGKSAVIKALDFAFDELHLNMVKLEVHKENTNAKKIYHSLGFKQDGKKDQSPFFWMNLNARTYQRIRERNPVVVACYV
;
A
#
# COMPACT_ATOMS: atom_id res chain seq x y z
N MET A 1 18.49 6.53 12.23
CA MET A 1 17.28 5.79 12.59
C MET A 1 17.03 4.76 11.52
N ASN A 2 16.94 3.50 11.89
CA ASN A 2 16.63 2.42 10.95
C ASN A 2 15.12 2.47 10.66
N ASN A 3 14.74 2.99 9.48
CA ASN A 3 13.33 3.09 9.07
C ASN A 3 12.79 1.74 8.52
N SER A 4 13.33 0.62 9.01
CA SER A 4 12.89 -0.72 8.63
C SER A 4 11.46 -0.95 9.13
N VAL A 5 10.62 -1.52 8.27
CA VAL A 5 9.23 -1.83 8.59
C VAL A 5 8.96 -3.32 8.45
N TYR A 6 7.91 -3.79 9.10
CA TYR A 6 7.30 -5.08 8.85
C TYR A 6 5.79 -4.91 8.63
N LEU A 7 5.20 -5.93 8.05
CA LEU A 7 3.77 -6.02 7.85
C LEU A 7 3.19 -7.03 8.83
N ARG A 8 2.08 -6.68 9.47
CA ARG A 8 1.22 -7.62 10.20
C ARG A 8 -0.21 -7.48 9.71
N GLU A 9 -1.02 -8.47 9.92
CA GLU A 9 -2.45 -8.37 9.65
C GLU A 9 -3.05 -7.20 10.46
N LEU A 10 -4.00 -6.50 9.83
CA LEU A 10 -4.84 -5.53 10.54
C LEU A 10 -5.75 -6.25 11.53
N ASN A 11 -6.00 -5.61 12.66
CA ASN A 11 -6.94 -6.07 13.66
C ASN A 11 -7.91 -4.95 14.08
N LEU A 12 -8.93 -5.28 14.87
CA LEU A 12 -9.95 -4.31 15.23
C LEU A 12 -9.44 -3.16 16.12
N GLU A 13 -8.37 -3.36 16.87
CA GLU A 13 -7.77 -2.35 17.74
C GLU A 13 -7.13 -1.22 16.91
N ASP A 14 -6.71 -1.52 15.67
CA ASP A 14 -6.15 -0.55 14.75
C ASP A 14 -7.15 0.58 14.40
N ALA A 15 -8.44 0.35 14.57
CA ALA A 15 -9.47 1.37 14.40
C ALA A 15 -9.20 2.62 15.23
N GLN A 16 -8.62 2.49 16.44
CA GLN A 16 -8.29 3.62 17.34
C GLN A 16 -7.29 4.62 16.73
N THR A 17 -6.47 4.16 15.79
CA THR A 17 -5.52 5.00 15.06
C THR A 17 -6.06 5.35 13.68
N LEU A 18 -6.64 4.37 13.00
CA LEU A 18 -7.06 4.47 11.61
C LEU A 18 -8.12 5.57 11.39
N TYR A 19 -9.13 5.71 12.29
CA TYR A 19 -10.15 6.74 12.15
C TYR A 19 -9.58 8.16 12.18
N LYS A 20 -8.50 8.40 12.94
CA LYS A 20 -7.80 9.70 12.99
C LYS A 20 -7.17 10.02 11.64
N TRP A 21 -6.49 9.04 11.02
CA TRP A 21 -5.91 9.21 9.70
C TRP A 21 -6.97 9.38 8.61
N ARG A 22 -8.13 8.72 8.77
CA ARG A 22 -9.25 8.89 7.83
C ARG A 22 -9.81 10.32 7.80
N ASN A 23 -9.66 11.04 8.91
CA ASN A 23 -10.09 12.42 9.04
C ASN A 23 -8.99 13.44 8.69
N ASP A 24 -7.75 13.02 8.41
CA ASP A 24 -6.68 13.92 8.00
C ASP A 24 -6.67 14.10 6.46
N PRO A 25 -7.10 15.27 5.94
CA PRO A 25 -7.16 15.50 4.50
C PRO A 25 -5.80 15.44 3.80
N LYS A 26 -4.68 15.64 4.53
CA LYS A 26 -3.34 15.56 3.95
C LYS A 26 -3.04 14.15 3.44
N ILE A 27 -3.48 13.11 4.17
CA ILE A 27 -3.24 11.71 3.81
C ILE A 27 -3.99 11.36 2.52
N TRP A 28 -5.18 11.91 2.32
CA TRP A 28 -6.07 11.56 1.23
C TRP A 28 -5.99 12.50 0.01
N LYS A 29 -5.06 13.47 0.04
CA LYS A 29 -4.91 14.48 -1.01
C LYS A 29 -4.91 13.90 -2.43
N PHE A 30 -4.21 12.79 -2.63
CA PHE A 30 -4.02 12.15 -3.92
C PHE A 30 -4.83 10.86 -4.10
N THR A 31 -5.93 10.72 -3.39
CA THR A 31 -6.82 9.56 -3.48
C THR A 31 -8.23 9.98 -3.90
N LYS A 32 -9.06 9.01 -4.25
CA LYS A 32 -10.50 9.22 -4.50
C LYS A 32 -11.31 9.30 -3.20
N PHE A 33 -10.71 8.97 -2.08
CA PHE A 33 -11.39 8.99 -0.79
C PHE A 33 -11.71 10.42 -0.36
N ARG A 34 -12.98 10.70 -0.15
CA ARG A 34 -13.49 12.00 0.32
C ARG A 34 -14.65 11.74 1.28
N PRO A 35 -14.41 11.64 2.58
CA PRO A 35 -15.50 11.48 3.54
C PRO A 35 -16.37 12.75 3.51
N LEU A 36 -17.69 12.57 3.45
CA LEU A 36 -18.65 13.67 3.48
C LEU A 36 -18.88 14.20 4.91
N THR A 37 -18.61 13.36 5.91
CA THR A 37 -18.75 13.66 7.33
C THR A 37 -17.54 13.13 8.07
N GLU A 38 -17.32 13.63 9.29
CA GLU A 38 -16.29 13.10 10.16
C GLU A 38 -16.53 11.60 10.45
N ILE A 39 -15.48 10.82 10.34
CA ILE A 39 -15.49 9.39 10.61
C ILE A 39 -15.23 9.19 12.11
N THR A 40 -16.22 8.63 12.81
CA THR A 40 -16.08 8.28 14.21
C THR A 40 -15.36 6.96 14.40
N LEU A 41 -14.82 6.73 15.61
CA LEU A 41 -14.22 5.45 15.98
C LEU A 41 -15.22 4.28 15.78
N GLU A 42 -16.49 4.49 16.12
CA GLU A 42 -17.53 3.48 15.95
C GLU A 42 -17.74 3.14 14.47
N THR A 43 -17.83 4.15 13.60
CA THR A 43 -17.97 3.96 12.15
C THR A 43 -16.76 3.20 11.58
N GLU A 44 -15.55 3.58 11.98
CA GLU A 44 -14.32 2.92 11.53
C GLU A 44 -14.24 1.47 12.01
N THR A 45 -14.60 1.21 13.27
CA THR A 45 -14.63 -0.15 13.83
C THR A 45 -15.63 -1.05 13.09
N LYS A 46 -16.82 -0.55 12.79
CA LYS A 46 -17.82 -1.30 11.99
C LYS A 46 -17.31 -1.60 10.59
N TRP A 47 -16.71 -0.60 9.94
CA TRP A 47 -16.12 -0.79 8.62
C TRP A 47 -14.97 -1.80 8.65
N LEU A 48 -14.05 -1.67 9.61
CA LEU A 48 -12.90 -2.56 9.74
C LEU A 48 -13.34 -4.00 10.01
N LYS A 49 -14.32 -4.22 10.89
CA LYS A 49 -14.91 -5.54 11.12
C LYS A 49 -15.44 -6.16 9.82
N LYS A 50 -16.11 -5.38 8.97
CA LYS A 50 -16.64 -5.84 7.70
C LYS A 50 -15.51 -6.24 6.73
N VAL A 51 -14.49 -5.41 6.57
CA VAL A 51 -13.42 -5.68 5.60
C VAL A 51 -12.48 -6.80 6.05
N LEU A 52 -12.26 -6.97 7.36
CA LEU A 52 -11.46 -8.09 7.89
C LEU A 52 -12.17 -9.45 7.74
N SER A 53 -13.46 -9.47 7.51
CA SER A 53 -14.18 -10.71 7.19
C SER A 53 -14.17 -11.08 5.69
N ASN A 54 -13.64 -10.18 4.84
CA ASN A 54 -13.59 -10.41 3.40
C ASN A 54 -12.37 -11.26 3.03
N LYS A 55 -12.61 -12.45 2.48
CA LYS A 55 -11.56 -13.40 2.08
C LYS A 55 -10.85 -13.03 0.76
N ASN A 56 -11.40 -12.07 0.02
CA ASN A 56 -10.86 -11.64 -1.27
C ASN A 56 -9.92 -10.43 -1.14
N GLU A 57 -9.38 -10.20 0.04
CA GLU A 57 -8.48 -9.09 0.32
C GLU A 57 -7.49 -9.44 1.43
N TYR A 58 -6.29 -8.89 1.31
CA TYR A 58 -5.28 -8.91 2.37
C TYR A 58 -5.00 -7.49 2.81
N ARG A 59 -5.15 -7.23 4.09
CA ARG A 59 -4.95 -5.89 4.67
C ARG A 59 -3.93 -5.95 5.77
N PHE A 60 -2.86 -5.17 5.60
CA PHE A 60 -1.74 -5.16 6.53
C PHE A 60 -1.57 -3.78 7.17
N ALA A 61 -1.26 -3.80 8.45
CA ALA A 61 -0.65 -2.69 9.16
C ALA A 61 0.84 -2.62 8.81
N ILE A 62 1.32 -1.43 8.50
CA ILE A 62 2.75 -1.15 8.37
C ILE A 62 3.25 -0.70 9.73
N CYS A 63 4.22 -1.41 10.29
CA CYS A 63 4.78 -1.13 11.60
C CYS A 63 6.29 -0.89 11.52
N LEU A 64 6.80 0.06 12.33
CA LEU A 64 8.25 0.25 12.50
C LEU A 64 8.84 -0.91 13.30
N ARG A 65 9.99 -1.46 12.84
CA ARG A 65 10.65 -2.55 13.58
C ARG A 65 11.25 -2.09 14.92
N GLU A 66 11.65 -0.83 15.04
CA GLU A 66 12.35 -0.33 16.24
C GLU A 66 11.46 -0.24 17.49
N ASN A 67 10.15 -0.05 17.32
CA ASN A 67 9.21 0.20 18.44
C ASN A 67 7.80 -0.34 18.18
N GLU A 68 7.63 -1.16 17.15
CA GLU A 68 6.37 -1.81 16.75
C GLU A 68 5.22 -0.84 16.42
N ARG A 69 5.54 0.46 16.31
CA ARG A 69 4.52 1.50 16.10
C ARG A 69 3.84 1.32 14.75
N TYR A 70 2.51 1.24 14.78
CA TYR A 70 1.65 1.26 13.62
C TYR A 70 1.67 2.64 12.96
N ILE A 71 1.99 2.70 11.65
CA ILE A 71 2.27 3.95 10.94
C ILE A 71 1.55 4.11 9.60
N GLY A 72 0.84 3.12 9.14
CA GLY A 72 0.12 3.15 7.87
C GLY A 72 -0.43 1.80 7.46
N ASN A 73 -1.11 1.76 6.32
CA ASN A 73 -1.69 0.54 5.77
C ASN A 73 -1.20 0.26 4.37
N ILE A 74 -1.09 -1.03 4.06
CA ILE A 74 -0.96 -1.53 2.70
C ILE A 74 -1.91 -2.71 2.51
N GLN A 75 -2.51 -2.82 1.34
CA GLN A 75 -3.53 -3.82 1.09
C GLN A 75 -3.50 -4.30 -0.35
N LEU A 76 -3.83 -5.56 -0.52
CA LEU A 76 -4.14 -6.20 -1.80
C LEU A 76 -5.63 -6.49 -1.79
N ILE A 77 -6.37 -5.86 -2.69
CA ILE A 77 -7.82 -5.99 -2.79
C ILE A 77 -8.21 -6.41 -4.21
N ASN A 78 -9.50 -6.68 -4.40
CA ASN A 78 -10.02 -7.13 -5.70
C ASN A 78 -9.22 -8.32 -6.26
N LEU A 79 -8.88 -9.28 -5.36
CA LEU A 79 -8.12 -10.45 -5.74
C LEU A 79 -8.89 -11.29 -6.75
N SER A 80 -8.16 -11.73 -7.78
CA SER A 80 -8.52 -12.82 -8.68
C SER A 80 -7.42 -13.89 -8.61
N ASP A 81 -7.58 -14.97 -9.37
CA ASP A 81 -6.55 -16.01 -9.48
C ASP A 81 -5.27 -15.49 -10.16
N GLU A 82 -5.32 -14.36 -10.84
CA GLU A 82 -4.21 -13.82 -11.62
C GLU A 82 -3.66 -12.49 -11.08
N ASP A 83 -4.49 -11.65 -10.49
CA ASP A 83 -4.09 -10.30 -10.15
C ASP A 83 -4.72 -9.76 -8.85
N ALA A 84 -4.13 -8.69 -8.32
CA ALA A 84 -4.66 -7.90 -7.23
C ALA A 84 -4.40 -6.41 -7.43
N GLU A 85 -5.21 -5.59 -6.77
CA GLU A 85 -5.05 -4.14 -6.71
C GLU A 85 -4.35 -3.73 -5.40
N LEU A 86 -3.22 -3.04 -5.52
CA LEU A 86 -2.43 -2.58 -4.39
C LEU A 86 -2.81 -1.15 -4.00
N HIS A 87 -3.11 -0.95 -2.73
CA HIS A 87 -3.33 0.34 -2.12
C HIS A 87 -2.39 0.55 -0.94
N LEU A 88 -1.89 1.78 -0.77
CA LEU A 88 -0.95 2.15 0.26
C LEU A 88 -1.24 3.56 0.77
N PHE A 89 -1.16 3.74 2.08
CA PHE A 89 -0.93 5.06 2.68
C PHE A 89 -0.06 4.96 3.95
N ILE A 90 0.73 6.01 4.19
CA ILE A 90 1.44 6.21 5.46
C ILE A 90 0.69 7.30 6.22
N GLY A 91 0.11 6.92 7.37
CA GLY A 91 -0.68 7.81 8.23
C GLY A 91 0.17 8.79 9.03
N GLU A 92 1.40 8.38 9.38
CA GLU A 92 2.37 9.23 10.07
C GLU A 92 3.09 10.14 9.08
N THR A 93 2.57 11.36 8.87
CA THR A 93 3.09 12.31 7.86
C THR A 93 4.54 12.72 8.09
N THR A 94 5.02 12.71 9.33
CA THR A 94 6.41 12.98 9.71
C THR A 94 7.41 11.94 9.19
N LEU A 95 6.91 10.80 8.74
CA LEU A 95 7.69 9.70 8.19
C LEU A 95 7.71 9.69 6.65
N TRP A 96 7.03 10.63 6.00
CA TRP A 96 7.06 10.73 4.55
C TRP A 96 8.45 11.09 4.02
N GLY A 97 8.77 10.60 2.83
CA GLY A 97 10.08 10.84 2.20
C GLY A 97 11.25 10.00 2.75
N LYS A 98 11.01 9.14 3.76
CA LYS A 98 12.05 8.34 4.42
C LYS A 98 12.19 6.90 3.88
N GLY A 99 11.63 6.61 2.70
CA GLY A 99 11.74 5.29 2.06
C GLY A 99 10.73 4.23 2.57
N ILE A 100 10.00 4.53 3.64
CA ILE A 100 9.05 3.60 4.29
C ILE A 100 8.02 3.05 3.32
N GLY A 101 7.39 3.91 2.51
CA GLY A 101 6.40 3.48 1.52
C GLY A 101 6.98 2.49 0.51
N LYS A 102 8.23 2.71 0.05
CA LYS A 102 8.90 1.78 -0.85
C LYS A 102 9.14 0.42 -0.19
N SER A 103 9.61 0.43 1.06
CA SER A 103 9.83 -0.80 1.83
C SER A 103 8.53 -1.61 2.02
N ALA A 104 7.43 -0.93 2.36
CA ALA A 104 6.13 -1.58 2.49
C ALA A 104 5.62 -2.18 1.17
N VAL A 105 5.79 -1.47 0.05
CA VAL A 105 5.41 -1.97 -1.28
C VAL A 105 6.22 -3.22 -1.63
N ILE A 106 7.54 -3.25 -1.39
CA ILE A 106 8.37 -4.42 -1.65
C ILE A 106 7.82 -5.64 -0.90
N LYS A 107 7.54 -5.51 0.40
CA LYS A 107 7.00 -6.62 1.21
C LYS A 107 5.63 -7.11 0.74
N ALA A 108 4.76 -6.19 0.31
CA ALA A 108 3.47 -6.58 -0.26
C ALA A 108 3.60 -7.26 -1.63
N LEU A 109 4.59 -6.86 -2.44
CA LEU A 109 4.88 -7.51 -3.73
C LEU A 109 5.50 -8.90 -3.52
N ASP A 110 6.40 -9.06 -2.54
CA ASP A 110 6.94 -10.37 -2.17
C ASP A 110 5.78 -11.30 -1.76
N PHE A 111 4.88 -10.84 -0.91
CA PHE A 111 3.70 -11.61 -0.52
C PHE A 111 2.79 -11.94 -1.72
N ALA A 112 2.53 -10.97 -2.61
CA ALA A 112 1.67 -11.16 -3.77
C ALA A 112 2.24 -12.18 -4.78
N PHE A 113 3.55 -12.13 -5.05
CA PHE A 113 4.17 -12.96 -6.07
C PHE A 113 4.72 -14.28 -5.53
N ASP A 114 5.28 -14.28 -4.31
CA ASP A 114 5.92 -15.48 -3.75
C ASP A 114 4.93 -16.35 -2.96
N GLU A 115 3.95 -15.75 -2.24
CA GLU A 115 2.99 -16.51 -1.43
C GLU A 115 1.64 -16.74 -2.14
N LEU A 116 1.10 -15.69 -2.77
CA LEU A 116 -0.18 -15.80 -3.49
C LEU A 116 -0.01 -16.25 -4.94
N HIS A 117 1.21 -16.32 -5.45
CA HIS A 117 1.55 -16.72 -6.83
C HIS A 117 0.80 -15.95 -7.91
N LEU A 118 0.50 -14.66 -7.66
CA LEU A 118 -0.19 -13.81 -8.63
C LEU A 118 0.69 -13.54 -9.85
N ASN A 119 0.07 -13.38 -11.01
CA ASN A 119 0.75 -13.02 -12.24
C ASN A 119 1.00 -11.52 -12.34
N MET A 120 0.14 -10.70 -11.73
CA MET A 120 0.19 -9.25 -11.84
C MET A 120 -0.30 -8.55 -10.57
N VAL A 121 0.35 -7.43 -10.25
CA VAL A 121 -0.16 -6.44 -9.30
C VAL A 121 -0.39 -5.13 -10.04
N LYS A 122 -1.56 -4.54 -9.84
CA LYS A 122 -1.94 -3.25 -10.43
C LYS A 122 -2.27 -2.23 -9.34
N LEU A 123 -2.14 -0.97 -9.66
CA LEU A 123 -2.48 0.14 -8.77
C LEU A 123 -2.95 1.33 -9.58
N GLU A 124 -3.71 2.19 -8.93
CA GLU A 124 -4.11 3.47 -9.51
C GLU A 124 -3.37 4.60 -8.79
N VAL A 125 -2.83 5.57 -9.53
CA VAL A 125 -2.06 6.67 -8.97
C VAL A 125 -2.49 8.01 -9.56
N HIS A 126 -2.56 9.04 -8.70
CA HIS A 126 -2.87 10.41 -9.13
C HIS A 126 -1.69 11.01 -9.91
N LYS A 127 -1.96 11.72 -11.02
CA LYS A 127 -0.96 12.32 -11.90
C LYS A 127 0.03 13.23 -11.17
N GLU A 128 -0.42 13.94 -10.15
CA GLU A 128 0.42 14.86 -9.35
C GLU A 128 1.16 14.18 -8.19
N ASN A 129 0.86 12.91 -7.86
CA ASN A 129 1.56 12.20 -6.81
C ASN A 129 2.96 11.73 -7.28
N THR A 130 3.86 12.69 -7.43
CA THR A 130 5.21 12.45 -7.98
C THR A 130 6.03 11.50 -7.10
N ASN A 131 5.85 11.52 -5.78
CA ASN A 131 6.56 10.64 -4.86
C ASN A 131 6.14 9.18 -5.04
N ALA A 132 4.83 8.91 -5.09
CA ALA A 132 4.34 7.56 -5.34
C ALA A 132 4.78 7.05 -6.72
N LYS A 133 4.67 7.88 -7.77
CA LYS A 133 5.13 7.50 -9.11
C LYS A 133 6.61 7.10 -9.14
N LYS A 134 7.49 7.85 -8.47
CA LYS A 134 8.92 7.52 -8.38
C LYS A 134 9.14 6.15 -7.73
N ILE A 135 8.42 5.85 -6.64
CA ILE A 135 8.46 4.54 -5.98
C ILE A 135 8.05 3.45 -6.97
N TYR A 136 6.89 3.57 -7.57
CA TYR A 136 6.34 2.53 -8.46
C TYR A 136 7.21 2.30 -9.69
N HIS A 137 7.66 3.36 -10.36
CA HIS A 137 8.62 3.22 -11.48
C HIS A 137 9.92 2.55 -11.05
N SER A 138 10.46 2.87 -9.87
CA SER A 138 11.70 2.24 -9.36
C SER A 138 11.55 0.74 -9.06
N LEU A 139 10.31 0.27 -8.88
CA LEU A 139 9.96 -1.14 -8.67
C LEU A 139 9.50 -1.85 -9.94
N GLY A 140 9.52 -1.15 -11.09
CA GLY A 140 9.22 -1.72 -12.39
C GLY A 140 7.76 -1.63 -12.84
N PHE A 141 6.90 -0.96 -12.09
CA PHE A 141 5.55 -0.66 -12.56
C PHE A 141 5.58 0.18 -13.81
N LYS A 142 4.75 -0.17 -14.77
CA LYS A 142 4.57 0.56 -16.02
C LYS A 142 3.14 1.10 -16.10
N GLN A 143 3.00 2.30 -16.64
CA GLN A 143 1.69 2.88 -16.90
C GLN A 143 0.95 2.04 -17.94
N ASP A 144 -0.32 1.75 -17.66
CA ASP A 144 -1.23 1.20 -18.67
C ASP A 144 -1.51 2.31 -19.71
N GLY A 145 -1.36 1.96 -20.99
CA GLY A 145 -1.39 2.94 -22.09
C GLY A 145 -2.72 3.64 -22.36
N LYS A 146 -3.76 3.37 -21.56
CA LYS A 146 -5.05 4.04 -21.67
C LYS A 146 -4.93 5.51 -21.25
N LYS A 147 -5.10 6.41 -22.22
CA LYS A 147 -5.21 7.85 -21.98
C LYS A 147 -6.69 8.17 -21.74
N ASP A 148 -7.05 8.55 -20.54
CA ASP A 148 -8.32 9.17 -20.25
C ASP A 148 -8.14 10.57 -19.63
N GLN A 149 -9.23 11.30 -19.45
CA GLN A 149 -9.22 12.62 -18.83
C GLN A 149 -9.13 12.54 -17.28
N SER A 150 -9.14 11.34 -16.69
CA SER A 150 -9.03 11.14 -15.26
C SER A 150 -7.73 11.75 -14.71
N PRO A 151 -7.74 12.36 -13.51
CA PRO A 151 -6.52 12.73 -12.81
C PRO A 151 -5.73 11.52 -12.32
N PHE A 152 -6.29 10.32 -12.43
CA PHE A 152 -5.66 9.06 -12.07
C PHE A 152 -5.33 8.23 -13.31
N PHE A 153 -4.33 7.36 -13.19
CA PHE A 153 -4.01 6.36 -14.20
C PHE A 153 -3.55 5.06 -13.55
N TRP A 154 -3.73 3.97 -14.27
CA TRP A 154 -3.32 2.65 -13.84
C TRP A 154 -1.84 2.40 -14.12
N MET A 155 -1.20 1.67 -13.21
CA MET A 155 0.12 1.09 -13.39
C MET A 155 0.08 -0.40 -13.06
N ASN A 156 0.82 -1.18 -13.84
CA ASN A 156 0.87 -2.64 -13.74
C ASN A 156 2.30 -3.13 -13.56
N LEU A 157 2.47 -4.18 -12.77
CA LEU A 157 3.73 -4.90 -12.59
C LEU A 157 3.45 -6.39 -12.66
N ASN A 158 4.08 -7.11 -13.59
CA ASN A 158 4.00 -8.57 -13.64
C ASN A 158 5.12 -9.23 -12.82
N ALA A 159 4.86 -10.46 -12.34
CA ALA A 159 5.77 -11.24 -11.51
C ALA A 159 7.17 -11.39 -12.15
N ARG A 160 7.24 -11.70 -13.46
CA ARG A 160 8.50 -11.88 -14.17
C ARG A 160 9.37 -10.61 -14.20
N THR A 161 8.74 -9.44 -14.37
CA THR A 161 9.47 -8.16 -14.32
C THR A 161 9.98 -7.88 -12.92
N TYR A 162 9.16 -8.12 -11.88
CA TYR A 162 9.55 -7.95 -10.50
C TYR A 162 10.74 -8.86 -10.12
N GLN A 163 10.67 -10.14 -10.47
CA GLN A 163 11.75 -11.08 -10.22
C GLN A 163 13.08 -10.62 -10.84
N ARG A 164 13.08 -10.18 -12.10
CA ARG A 164 14.29 -9.65 -12.77
C ARG A 164 14.87 -8.43 -12.06
N ILE A 165 14.02 -7.57 -11.49
CA ILE A 165 14.48 -6.39 -10.74
C ILE A 165 15.10 -6.81 -9.42
N ARG A 166 14.52 -7.78 -8.71
CA ARG A 166 15.08 -8.36 -7.48
C ARG A 166 16.48 -8.95 -7.71
N GLU A 167 16.62 -9.75 -8.77
CA GLU A 167 17.90 -10.38 -9.13
C GLU A 167 19.01 -9.36 -9.45
N ARG A 168 18.66 -8.25 -10.10
CA ARG A 168 19.62 -7.19 -10.46
C ARG A 168 19.98 -6.28 -9.28
N ASN A 169 19.17 -6.20 -8.27
CA ASN A 169 19.34 -5.32 -7.12
C ASN A 169 19.15 -6.06 -5.78
N PRO A 170 19.96 -7.08 -5.49
CA PRO A 170 19.80 -7.87 -4.27
C PRO A 170 19.94 -7.03 -2.98
N VAL A 171 20.68 -5.93 -3.01
CA VAL A 171 20.82 -4.98 -1.89
C VAL A 171 19.49 -4.25 -1.59
N VAL A 172 18.67 -3.99 -2.60
CA VAL A 172 17.36 -3.36 -2.40
C VAL A 172 16.41 -4.29 -1.64
N VAL A 173 16.56 -5.60 -1.79
CA VAL A 173 15.75 -6.60 -1.09
C VAL A 173 16.32 -6.91 0.30
N ALA A 174 17.62 -7.06 0.44
CA ALA A 174 18.28 -7.41 1.71
C ALA A 174 18.19 -6.32 2.80
N CYS A 175 18.07 -5.04 2.42
CA CYS A 175 17.90 -3.94 3.38
C CYS A 175 16.48 -3.86 3.99
N TYR A 176 15.56 -4.71 3.56
CA TYR A 176 14.15 -4.65 3.95
C TYR A 176 13.62 -5.93 4.61
N VAL A 177 14.50 -6.93 4.84
CA VAL A 177 14.21 -8.16 5.60
C VAL A 177 14.24 -7.91 7.11
#